data_7715d6d9b294d3c31d9008135200b8c3
#
_entry.id   7715d6d9b294d3c31d9008135200b8c3
#
_cell.length_a   1.000
_cell.length_b   1.000
_cell.length_c   1.000
_cell.angle_alpha   90.00
_cell.angle_beta   90.00
_cell.angle_gamma   90.00
#
_symmetry.space_group_name_H-M   'P 1'
#
loop_
_entity.id
_entity.type
_entity.pdbx_description
1 polymer ?
#
loop_
_entity_poly.entity_id
_entity_poly.type
_entity_poly.pdbx_seq_one_letter_code
_entity_poly.pdbx_strand_id
1 'polypeptide(L)'
;FYTHINYHTMYKSLLELIKNEKDKYFFVETGCSAHGTKSTILWDKFINIFDGKVYSVDLNPNAVNITQKQVSKKTTVFCMNSLELLPQIDEQVDFLYLDSYDVDFLNPKPSAEHHLKEFNLIKHLLKPGSVVLIDDTPCSPEWLDGGMKSPIYEKLKKQFDPNMCGKGSLVNLELEK
;
A
#
# COMPACT_ATOMS: atom_id res chain seq x y z
N PHE A 1 13.27 -8.74 -9.76
CA PHE A 1 12.63 -7.43 -9.96
C PHE A 1 11.78 -7.34 -11.25
N TYR A 2 12.10 -8.07 -12.31
CA TYR A 2 11.49 -7.86 -13.63
C TYR A 2 10.45 -8.91 -14.04
N THR A 3 10.08 -9.83 -13.18
CA THR A 3 9.30 -11.02 -13.56
C THR A 3 7.78 -10.86 -13.48
N HIS A 4 7.28 -9.76 -12.90
CA HIS A 4 5.83 -9.49 -12.79
C HIS A 4 5.48 -8.08 -13.25
N ILE A 5 4.57 -7.99 -14.18
CA ILE A 5 3.95 -6.74 -14.66
C ILE A 5 3.36 -5.90 -13.51
N ASN A 6 2.93 -6.54 -12.44
CA ASN A 6 2.42 -5.92 -11.21
C ASN A 6 3.45 -5.03 -10.51
N TYR A 7 4.73 -5.31 -10.69
CA TYR A 7 5.80 -4.50 -10.12
C TYR A 7 5.98 -3.12 -10.76
N HIS A 8 5.33 -2.86 -11.88
CA HIS A 8 5.54 -1.59 -12.55
C HIS A 8 5.07 -0.40 -11.70
N THR A 9 3.89 -0.50 -11.08
CA THR A 9 3.37 0.55 -10.19
C THR A 9 4.17 0.62 -8.89
N MET A 10 4.49 -0.54 -8.30
CA MET A 10 5.35 -0.64 -7.13
C MET A 10 6.74 -0.06 -7.38
N TYR A 11 7.32 -0.33 -8.56
CA TYR A 11 8.62 0.23 -8.95
C TYR A 11 8.56 1.76 -9.07
N LYS A 12 7.53 2.30 -9.74
CA LYS A 12 7.35 3.75 -9.85
C LYS A 12 7.18 4.41 -8.48
N SER A 13 6.44 3.78 -7.57
CA SER A 13 6.25 4.29 -6.21
C SER A 13 7.56 4.38 -5.44
N LEU A 14 8.44 3.38 -5.59
CA LEU A 14 9.77 3.42 -5.00
C LEU A 14 10.67 4.49 -5.64
N LEU A 15 10.55 4.73 -6.95
CA LEU A 15 11.28 5.82 -7.60
C LEU A 15 10.83 7.19 -7.09
N GLU A 16 9.54 7.38 -6.81
CA GLU A 16 9.05 8.64 -6.21
C GLU A 16 9.65 8.86 -4.81
N LEU A 17 9.73 7.81 -4.00
CA LEU A 17 10.37 7.91 -2.69
C LEU A 17 11.84 8.33 -2.76
N ILE A 18 12.60 7.76 -3.72
CA ILE A 18 14.03 8.04 -3.86
C ILE A 18 14.30 9.49 -4.29
N LYS A 19 13.36 10.15 -4.97
CA LYS A 19 13.49 11.58 -5.33
C LYS A 19 13.63 12.49 -4.11
N ASN A 20 13.08 12.06 -2.98
CA ASN A 20 13.17 12.75 -1.70
C ASN A 20 14.13 11.97 -0.79
N GLU A 21 15.44 12.05 -1.07
CA GLU A 21 16.47 11.34 -0.30
C GLU A 21 16.29 11.54 1.21
N LYS A 22 16.36 10.43 1.93
CA LYS A 22 16.26 10.37 3.39
C LYS A 22 17.27 9.37 3.92
N ASP A 23 17.71 9.63 5.15
CA ASP A 23 18.60 8.71 5.86
C ASP A 23 17.90 7.40 6.22
N LYS A 24 16.59 7.46 6.50
CA LYS A 24 15.78 6.30 6.87
C LYS A 24 14.36 6.42 6.36
N TYR A 25 13.79 5.27 6.03
CA TYR A 25 12.41 5.16 5.55
C TYR A 25 11.57 4.30 6.50
N PHE A 26 10.33 4.69 6.70
CA PHE A 26 9.34 3.87 7.40
C PHE A 26 8.20 3.49 6.47
N PHE A 27 8.07 2.18 6.23
CA PHE A 27 7.03 1.59 5.38
C PHE A 27 5.97 0.92 6.24
N VAL A 28 4.72 1.11 5.87
CA VAL A 28 3.57 0.41 6.46
C VAL A 28 2.80 -0.28 5.34
N GLU A 29 2.51 -1.57 5.54
CA GLU A 29 1.77 -2.40 4.61
C GLU A 29 0.63 -3.08 5.33
N THR A 30 -0.56 -3.08 4.75
CA THR A 30 -1.70 -3.88 5.19
C THR A 30 -1.95 -5.01 4.19
N GLY A 31 -2.02 -6.27 4.68
CA GLY A 31 -1.96 -7.46 3.84
C GLY A 31 -0.52 -7.88 3.54
N CYS A 32 0.03 -8.87 4.25
CA CYS A 32 1.34 -9.39 3.90
C CYS A 32 1.23 -10.35 2.72
N SER A 33 1.99 -10.11 1.69
CA SER A 33 1.98 -10.92 0.47
C SER A 33 2.71 -12.24 0.66
N ALA A 34 2.09 -13.22 1.33
CA ALA A 34 2.60 -14.59 1.40
C ALA A 34 2.47 -15.32 0.06
N HIS A 35 1.48 -14.94 -0.73
CA HIS A 35 1.15 -15.52 -2.02
C HIS A 35 1.13 -14.41 -3.07
N GLY A 36 1.47 -14.72 -4.32
CA GLY A 36 1.39 -13.75 -5.41
C GLY A 36 2.57 -12.76 -5.49
N THR A 37 2.33 -11.48 -5.27
CA THR A 37 3.28 -10.40 -5.60
C THR A 37 4.51 -10.31 -4.70
N LYS A 38 4.46 -10.86 -3.49
CA LYS A 38 5.54 -10.80 -2.50
C LYS A 38 6.01 -9.36 -2.22
N SER A 39 5.06 -8.46 -2.05
CA SER A 39 5.28 -7.03 -1.81
C SER A 39 6.14 -6.79 -0.57
N THR A 40 5.83 -7.44 0.55
CA THR A 40 6.59 -7.32 1.81
C THR A 40 8.09 -7.62 1.61
N ILE A 41 8.42 -8.62 0.78
CA ILE A 41 9.83 -8.94 0.47
C ILE A 41 10.48 -7.83 -0.38
N LEU A 42 9.72 -7.19 -1.26
CA LEU A 42 10.21 -6.07 -2.04
C LEU A 42 10.52 -4.88 -1.14
N TRP A 43 9.61 -4.57 -0.21
CA TRP A 43 9.80 -3.49 0.77
C TRP A 43 11.01 -3.77 1.68
N ASP A 44 11.14 -5.00 2.17
CA ASP A 44 12.30 -5.42 2.96
C ASP A 44 13.62 -5.24 2.21
N LYS A 45 13.68 -5.62 0.94
CA LYS A 45 14.86 -5.40 0.11
C LYS A 45 15.19 -3.93 -0.06
N PHE A 46 14.18 -3.08 -0.27
CA PHE A 46 14.37 -1.63 -0.36
C PHE A 46 15.00 -1.08 0.93
N ILE A 47 14.41 -1.40 2.08
CA ILE A 47 14.88 -0.95 3.39
C ILE A 47 16.28 -1.49 3.73
N ASN A 48 16.67 -2.62 3.21
CA ASN A 48 18.04 -3.13 3.39
C ASN A 48 19.08 -2.36 2.56
N ILE A 49 18.67 -1.72 1.46
CA ILE A 49 19.52 -0.87 0.62
C ILE A 49 19.57 0.57 1.15
N PHE A 50 18.43 1.15 1.47
CA PHE A 50 18.27 2.58 1.78
C PHE A 50 18.13 2.90 3.28
N ASP A 51 18.20 1.91 4.14
CA ASP A 51 17.93 1.94 5.58
C ASP A 51 16.48 2.30 5.96
N GLY A 52 16.07 1.85 7.15
CA GLY A 52 14.73 2.08 7.69
C GLY A 52 14.09 0.82 8.26
N LYS A 53 12.75 0.78 8.26
CA LYS A 53 11.97 -0.35 8.75
C LYS A 53 10.66 -0.54 7.97
N VAL A 54 10.11 -1.75 8.04
CA VAL A 54 8.80 -2.11 7.49
C VAL A 54 7.93 -2.70 8.59
N TYR A 55 6.70 -2.21 8.70
CA TYR A 55 5.62 -2.88 9.41
C TYR A 55 4.62 -3.41 8.39
N SER A 56 4.39 -4.72 8.42
CA SER A 56 3.38 -5.38 7.60
C SER A 56 2.40 -6.09 8.51
N VAL A 57 1.14 -6.19 8.15
CA VAL A 57 0.11 -6.81 8.99
C VAL A 57 -0.82 -7.69 8.16
N ASP A 58 -1.16 -8.86 8.71
CA ASP A 58 -2.11 -9.78 8.10
C ASP A 58 -2.89 -10.54 9.16
N LEU A 59 -4.13 -10.89 8.85
CA LEU A 59 -4.98 -11.72 9.72
C LEU A 59 -4.61 -13.20 9.69
N ASN A 60 -3.97 -13.65 8.60
CA ASN A 60 -3.65 -15.06 8.40
C ASN A 60 -2.31 -15.44 9.05
N PRO A 61 -2.30 -16.22 10.15
CA PRO A 61 -1.07 -16.58 10.85
C PRO A 61 -0.09 -17.39 9.99
N ASN A 62 -0.59 -18.14 9.01
CA ASN A 62 0.28 -18.88 8.08
C ASN A 62 0.99 -17.92 7.13
N ALA A 63 0.28 -16.92 6.59
CA ALA A 63 0.85 -15.89 5.74
C ALA A 63 1.93 -15.10 6.50
N VAL A 64 1.63 -14.66 7.73
CA VAL A 64 2.57 -13.99 8.62
C VAL A 64 3.82 -14.82 8.85
N ASN A 65 3.66 -16.09 9.23
CA ASN A 65 4.79 -16.98 9.52
C ASN A 65 5.67 -17.26 8.28
N ILE A 66 5.06 -17.42 7.12
CA ILE A 66 5.78 -17.61 5.85
C ILE A 66 6.56 -16.35 5.49
N THR A 67 5.92 -15.18 5.56
CA THR A 67 6.52 -13.90 5.20
C THR A 67 7.65 -13.53 6.16
N GLN A 68 7.43 -13.66 7.48
CA GLN A 68 8.44 -13.32 8.49
C GLN A 68 9.74 -14.12 8.33
N LYS A 69 9.67 -15.35 7.83
CA LYS A 69 10.86 -16.19 7.55
C LYS A 69 11.65 -15.73 6.31
N GLN A 70 11.07 -14.90 5.46
CA GLN A 70 11.66 -14.47 4.19
C GLN A 70 12.21 -13.05 4.23
N VAL A 71 11.94 -12.31 5.31
CA VAL A 71 12.35 -10.91 5.47
C VAL A 71 13.44 -10.76 6.53
N SER A 72 14.11 -9.64 6.52
CA SER A 72 15.17 -9.29 7.48
C SER A 72 14.58 -8.85 8.84
N LYS A 73 15.47 -8.58 9.80
CA LYS A 73 15.10 -8.03 11.12
C LYS A 73 14.56 -6.59 11.06
N LYS A 74 14.70 -5.91 9.92
CA LYS A 74 14.15 -4.56 9.70
C LYS A 74 12.66 -4.59 9.36
N THR A 75 12.11 -5.77 9.09
CA THR A 75 10.69 -5.99 8.79
C THR A 75 10.02 -6.79 9.88
N THR A 76 8.97 -6.24 10.46
CA THR A 76 8.10 -6.93 11.42
C THR A 76 6.75 -7.21 10.76
N VAL A 77 6.34 -8.47 10.78
CA VAL A 77 5.03 -8.89 10.27
C VAL A 77 4.11 -9.21 11.44
N PHE A 78 3.06 -8.44 11.62
CA PHE A 78 2.10 -8.57 12.70
C PHE A 78 0.96 -9.51 12.30
N CYS A 79 0.53 -10.38 13.22
CA CYS A 79 -0.65 -11.23 13.04
C CYS A 79 -1.83 -10.61 13.79
N MET A 80 -2.51 -9.66 13.17
CA MET A 80 -3.66 -8.96 13.76
C MET A 80 -4.47 -8.23 12.68
N ASN A 81 -5.56 -7.61 13.10
CA ASN A 81 -6.35 -6.76 12.20
C ASN A 81 -5.60 -5.44 11.91
N SER A 82 -5.55 -5.05 10.65
CA SER A 82 -4.94 -3.79 10.23
C SER A 82 -5.56 -2.57 10.93
N LEU A 83 -6.89 -2.57 11.11
CA LEU A 83 -7.61 -1.51 11.81
C LEU A 83 -7.25 -1.41 13.31
N GLU A 84 -6.63 -2.45 13.87
CA GLU A 84 -6.12 -2.45 15.24
C GLU A 84 -4.65 -2.05 15.31
N LEU A 85 -3.84 -2.41 14.30
CA LEU A 85 -2.42 -2.02 14.24
C LEU A 85 -2.25 -0.53 13.90
N LEU A 86 -2.95 -0.05 12.87
CA LEU A 86 -2.72 1.29 12.34
C LEU A 86 -2.84 2.42 13.39
N PRO A 87 -3.79 2.39 14.34
CA PRO A 87 -3.87 3.38 15.41
C PRO A 87 -2.72 3.33 16.43
N GLN A 88 -1.93 2.25 16.46
CA GLN A 88 -0.81 2.09 17.37
C GLN A 88 0.50 2.64 16.80
N ILE A 89 0.49 3.05 15.53
CA ILE A 89 1.63 3.67 14.87
C ILE A 89 1.65 5.15 15.25
N ASP A 90 2.78 5.63 15.73
CA ASP A 90 2.99 7.00 16.20
C ASP A 90 4.14 7.73 15.48
N GLU A 91 4.74 7.09 14.49
CA GLU A 91 5.84 7.64 13.69
C GLU A 91 5.36 8.06 12.30
N GLN A 92 6.03 9.05 11.70
CA GLN A 92 5.75 9.48 10.34
C GLN A 92 6.03 8.38 9.33
N VAL A 93 5.05 8.12 8.45
CA VAL A 93 5.09 7.09 7.42
C VAL A 93 5.52 7.68 6.09
N ASP A 94 6.51 7.07 5.46
CA ASP A 94 7.02 7.48 4.16
C ASP A 94 6.35 6.73 3.01
N PHE A 95 5.96 5.48 3.24
CA PHE A 95 5.30 4.65 2.27
C PHE A 95 4.18 3.84 2.92
N LEU A 96 2.98 3.98 2.40
CA LEU A 96 1.79 3.23 2.82
C LEU A 96 1.29 2.37 1.66
N TYR A 97 1.22 1.05 1.86
CA TYR A 97 0.62 0.12 0.91
C TYR A 97 -0.60 -0.55 1.52
N LEU A 98 -1.74 -0.36 0.90
CA LEU A 98 -3.03 -0.92 1.33
C LEU A 98 -3.42 -2.07 0.40
N ASP A 99 -3.39 -3.31 0.95
CA ASP A 99 -3.62 -4.57 0.21
C ASP A 99 -4.19 -5.65 1.14
N SER A 100 -5.01 -5.24 2.12
CA SER A 100 -5.51 -6.15 3.16
C SER A 100 -6.85 -6.79 2.83
N TYR A 101 -7.54 -6.34 1.81
CA TYR A 101 -8.88 -6.77 1.48
C TYR A 101 -9.05 -6.95 -0.03
N ASP A 102 -9.07 -8.20 -0.47
CA ASP A 102 -9.28 -8.56 -1.89
C ASP A 102 -10.57 -7.98 -2.45
N VAL A 103 -10.52 -7.50 -3.68
CA VAL A 103 -11.70 -6.96 -4.34
C VAL A 103 -12.58 -8.08 -4.91
N ASP A 104 -13.86 -8.08 -4.54
CA ASP A 104 -14.88 -8.78 -5.29
C ASP A 104 -15.34 -7.90 -6.46
N PHE A 105 -15.02 -8.31 -7.68
CA PHE A 105 -15.34 -7.55 -8.89
C PHE A 105 -16.86 -7.38 -9.14
N LEU A 106 -17.70 -8.17 -8.52
CA LEU A 106 -19.15 -8.01 -8.58
C LEU A 106 -19.67 -7.08 -7.46
N ASN A 107 -18.92 -6.96 -6.38
CA ASN A 107 -19.25 -6.09 -5.25
C ASN A 107 -18.00 -5.44 -4.65
N PRO A 108 -17.38 -4.45 -5.31
CA PRO A 108 -16.11 -3.87 -4.90
C PRO A 108 -16.19 -2.94 -3.69
N LYS A 109 -17.40 -2.56 -3.29
CA LYS A 109 -17.62 -1.56 -2.23
C LYS A 109 -17.00 -1.96 -0.88
N PRO A 110 -17.10 -3.21 -0.39
CA PRO A 110 -16.48 -3.59 0.90
C PRO A 110 -14.97 -3.38 0.92
N SER A 111 -14.25 -3.74 -0.13
CA SER A 111 -12.80 -3.52 -0.25
C SER A 111 -12.48 -2.03 -0.21
N ALA A 112 -13.17 -1.22 -1.02
CA ALA A 112 -12.97 0.23 -1.05
C ALA A 112 -13.26 0.91 0.30
N GLU A 113 -14.32 0.49 1.00
CA GLU A 113 -14.65 1.00 2.33
C GLU A 113 -13.62 0.58 3.39
N HIS A 114 -13.05 -0.63 3.26
CA HIS A 114 -12.02 -1.11 4.18
C HIS A 114 -10.73 -0.31 4.01
N HIS A 115 -10.21 -0.19 2.81
CA HIS A 115 -9.01 0.60 2.52
C HIS A 115 -9.20 2.08 2.89
N LEU A 116 -10.42 2.63 2.74
CA LEU A 116 -10.73 3.99 3.20
C LEU A 116 -10.64 4.10 4.72
N LYS A 117 -11.11 3.11 5.47
CA LYS A 117 -10.98 3.09 6.95
C LYS A 117 -9.51 3.03 7.34
N GLU A 118 -8.72 2.13 6.74
CA GLU A 118 -7.28 2.04 6.98
C GLU A 118 -6.58 3.37 6.71
N PHE A 119 -6.83 3.97 5.55
CA PHE A 119 -6.25 5.27 5.20
C PHE A 119 -6.61 6.36 6.23
N ASN A 120 -7.86 6.44 6.65
CA ASN A 120 -8.30 7.46 7.62
C ASN A 120 -7.64 7.31 8.99
N LEU A 121 -7.27 6.08 9.40
CA LEU A 121 -6.58 5.84 10.66
C LEU A 121 -5.14 6.33 10.65
N ILE A 122 -4.46 6.31 9.49
CA ILE A 122 -3.01 6.58 9.42
C ILE A 122 -2.64 7.85 8.65
N LYS A 123 -3.56 8.46 7.91
CA LYS A 123 -3.27 9.63 7.04
C LYS A 123 -2.62 10.81 7.76
N HIS A 124 -2.84 10.96 9.07
CA HIS A 124 -2.26 12.03 9.87
C HIS A 124 -0.74 11.88 10.08
N LEU A 125 -0.20 10.69 9.82
CA LEU A 125 1.24 10.39 9.86
C LEU A 125 1.92 10.54 8.49
N LEU A 126 1.15 10.79 7.44
CA LEU A 126 1.68 11.08 6.11
C LEU A 126 2.09 12.54 6.02
N LYS A 127 3.15 12.82 5.26
CA LYS A 127 3.71 14.16 5.05
C LYS A 127 3.96 14.41 3.55
N PRO A 128 4.22 15.64 3.14
CA PRO A 128 4.66 15.91 1.77
C PRO A 128 5.84 15.01 1.39
N GLY A 129 5.71 14.32 0.26
CA GLY A 129 6.67 13.31 -0.21
C GLY A 129 6.42 11.89 0.29
N SER A 130 5.45 11.65 1.18
CA SER A 130 4.96 10.29 1.45
C SER A 130 4.24 9.73 0.23
N VAL A 131 4.40 8.43 0.00
CA VAL A 131 3.76 7.72 -1.11
C VAL A 131 2.69 6.79 -0.56
N VAL A 132 1.50 6.82 -1.14
CA VAL A 132 0.42 5.87 -0.86
C VAL A 132 0.15 5.03 -2.09
N LEU A 133 0.18 3.73 -1.94
CA LEU A 133 -0.18 2.75 -2.95
C LEU A 133 -1.38 1.95 -2.44
N ILE A 134 -2.40 1.81 -3.27
CA ILE A 134 -3.60 1.02 -2.97
C ILE A 134 -3.73 -0.04 -4.04
N ASP A 135 -3.81 -1.31 -3.64
CA ASP A 135 -4.01 -2.41 -4.57
C ASP A 135 -5.47 -2.57 -4.97
N ASP A 136 -5.71 -3.44 -5.92
CA ASP A 136 -7.05 -3.81 -6.42
C ASP A 136 -7.96 -2.63 -6.80
N THR A 137 -7.37 -1.50 -7.19
CA THR A 137 -8.15 -0.35 -7.64
C THR A 137 -8.57 -0.53 -9.10
N PRO A 138 -9.88 -0.65 -9.38
CA PRO A 138 -10.36 -0.79 -10.75
C PRO A 138 -10.17 0.48 -11.54
N CYS A 139 -9.83 0.32 -12.81
CA CYS A 139 -9.48 1.42 -13.69
C CYS A 139 -10.25 1.43 -15.03
N SER A 140 -11.34 0.66 -15.17
CA SER A 140 -12.20 0.81 -16.34
C SER A 140 -13.28 1.88 -16.12
N PRO A 141 -13.67 2.64 -17.17
CA PRO A 141 -14.78 3.58 -17.08
C PRO A 141 -16.11 2.94 -16.65
N GLU A 142 -16.35 1.70 -17.06
CA GLU A 142 -17.55 0.92 -16.72
C GLU A 142 -17.61 0.64 -15.20
N TRP A 143 -16.47 0.46 -14.57
CA TRP A 143 -16.36 0.36 -13.13
C TRP A 143 -16.62 1.69 -12.43
N LEU A 144 -16.21 2.80 -13.06
CA LEU A 144 -16.43 4.15 -12.57
C LEU A 144 -17.92 4.50 -12.57
N ASP A 145 -18.65 4.08 -13.59
CA ASP A 145 -20.08 4.33 -13.74
C ASP A 145 -20.93 3.35 -12.92
N GLY A 146 -20.40 2.14 -12.67
CA GLY A 146 -21.12 1.03 -12.03
C GLY A 146 -21.26 1.11 -10.50
N GLY A 147 -20.74 2.10 -9.80
CA GLY A 147 -21.07 2.27 -8.38
C GLY A 147 -19.95 2.55 -7.39
N MET A 148 -18.71 2.67 -7.77
CA MET A 148 -17.67 3.06 -6.83
C MET A 148 -17.55 4.58 -6.70
N LYS A 149 -18.54 5.18 -6.07
CA LYS A 149 -18.46 6.56 -5.55
C LYS A 149 -17.81 6.53 -4.15
N SER A 150 -16.61 5.99 -4.05
CA SER A 150 -15.83 6.16 -2.84
C SER A 150 -15.34 7.62 -2.76
N PRO A 151 -15.45 8.31 -1.63
CA PRO A 151 -14.89 9.64 -1.46
C PRO A 151 -13.37 9.72 -1.70
N ILE A 152 -12.64 8.64 -1.41
CA ILE A 152 -11.21 8.52 -1.79
C ILE A 152 -11.10 8.41 -3.30
N TYR A 153 -11.90 7.59 -3.93
CA TYR A 153 -11.84 7.36 -5.35
C TYR A 153 -12.07 8.64 -6.15
N GLU A 154 -13.04 9.48 -5.76
CA GLU A 154 -13.27 10.79 -6.40
C GLU A 154 -12.09 11.76 -6.21
N LYS A 155 -11.39 11.70 -5.08
CA LYS A 155 -10.14 12.45 -4.88
C LYS A 155 -9.00 11.88 -5.73
N LEU A 156 -8.90 10.56 -5.81
CA LEU A 156 -7.87 9.85 -6.56
C LEU A 156 -8.09 9.96 -8.07
N LYS A 157 -9.34 9.95 -8.55
CA LYS A 157 -9.73 10.07 -9.97
C LYS A 157 -9.13 11.30 -10.65
N LYS A 158 -8.91 12.39 -9.92
CA LYS A 158 -8.27 13.61 -10.45
C LYS A 158 -6.76 13.47 -10.67
N GLN A 159 -6.15 12.41 -10.17
CA GLN A 159 -4.69 12.18 -10.21
C GLN A 159 -4.31 10.93 -11.00
N PHE A 160 -5.30 10.23 -11.59
CA PHE A 160 -5.06 9.01 -12.36
C PHE A 160 -4.47 9.29 -13.74
N ASP A 161 -3.39 8.56 -14.08
CA ASP A 161 -3.00 8.31 -15.45
C ASP A 161 -3.88 7.17 -16.01
N PRO A 162 -4.76 7.41 -16.99
CA PRO A 162 -5.63 6.40 -17.57
C PRO A 162 -4.88 5.24 -18.26
N ASN A 163 -3.56 5.37 -18.46
CA ASN A 163 -2.72 4.32 -19.01
C ASN A 163 -2.18 3.34 -17.97
N MET A 164 -2.46 3.55 -16.69
CA MET A 164 -2.04 2.68 -15.60
C MET A 164 -3.10 1.65 -15.20
N CYS A 165 -3.81 1.11 -16.16
CA CYS A 165 -4.84 0.11 -15.94
C CYS A 165 -4.32 -1.19 -15.32
N GLY A 166 -4.89 -1.57 -14.21
CA GLY A 166 -5.08 -2.97 -13.83
C GLY A 166 -4.30 -3.52 -12.65
N LYS A 167 -3.51 -2.75 -11.87
CA LYS A 167 -2.72 -3.43 -10.82
C LYS A 167 -2.15 -2.52 -9.72
N GLY A 168 -2.97 -1.69 -9.16
CA GLY A 168 -2.62 -0.76 -8.10
C GLY A 168 -2.47 0.68 -8.61
N SER A 169 -2.85 1.62 -7.81
CA SER A 169 -2.80 3.04 -8.13
C SER A 169 -1.80 3.75 -7.25
N LEU A 170 -0.85 4.42 -7.90
CA LEU A 170 0.04 5.34 -7.23
C LEU A 170 -0.69 6.66 -6.96
N VAL A 171 -0.80 7.02 -5.71
CA VAL A 171 -1.35 8.31 -5.30
C VAL A 171 -0.22 9.18 -4.76
N ASN A 172 0.09 10.22 -5.50
CA ASN A 172 0.93 11.28 -5.00
C ASN A 172 0.02 12.26 -4.23
N LEU A 173 0.04 12.20 -2.92
CA LEU A 173 -0.68 13.15 -2.10
C LEU A 173 0.11 14.47 -2.09
N GLU A 174 -0.26 15.42 -2.95
CA GLU A 174 0.03 16.82 -2.66
C GLU A 174 -0.85 17.21 -1.47
N LEU A 175 -0.30 17.03 -0.28
CA LEU A 175 -0.91 17.60 0.91
C LEU A 175 -0.72 19.11 0.80
N GLU A 176 -1.83 19.84 0.61
CA GLU A 176 -1.82 21.30 0.65
C GLU A 176 -1.15 21.77 1.94
N LYS A 177 -0.27 22.74 1.79
CA LYS A 177 0.51 23.38 2.88
C LYS A 177 -0.40 24.11 3.85
#